data_45dc351c0590aa84c49af8a19d072bc9
#
_entry.id   45dc351c0590aa84c49af8a19d072bc9
#
_cell.length_a   1.000
_cell.length_b   1.000
_cell.length_c   1.000
_cell.angle_alpha   90.00
_cell.angle_beta   90.00
_cell.angle_gamma   90.00
#
_symmetry.space_group_name_H-M   'P 1'
#
loop_
_entity.id
_entity.type
_entity.pdbx_description
1 polymer ?
#
loop_
_entity_poly.entity_id
_entity_poly.type
_entity_poly.pdbx_seq_one_letter_code
_entity_poly.pdbx_strand_id
1 'polypeptide(L)'
;MPETITDRIRRFFHRGRRTNQRTHDEAIHLLTDPFGEDGEEAADRRGVVTLEGIRAACRRMQGAGTKRDLLQVIAAEVSKFDLHDLETIYARFERRVDSLPAGYRDRLLASVRDEIFMAHHRLILLSRSGSSEDWLDEPPGPLLDAYCAMIAEACTAKAQEKDPGRLYLNYLLSAFTMFVMEEPAHPVGTPFPGGQIVDEWEMTYLCPVRDKADDVAFALCPYCPAVQSTEPTFPEMRARRRERRRRESLANYWTNYKG
;
A
#
# COMPACT_ATOMS: atom_id res chain seq x y z
N MET A 1 30.92 36.22 -25.31
CA MET A 1 29.61 36.84 -25.11
C MET A 1 29.17 36.52 -23.68
N PRO A 2 28.85 37.50 -22.85
CA PRO A 2 28.42 37.23 -21.48
C PRO A 2 27.01 36.61 -21.48
N GLU A 3 26.86 35.53 -20.70
CA GLU A 3 25.54 34.85 -20.47
C GLU A 3 24.52 35.85 -19.92
N THR A 4 23.35 35.88 -20.50
CA THR A 4 22.26 36.74 -20.04
C THR A 4 21.65 36.22 -18.74
N ILE A 5 21.12 37.14 -17.92
CA ILE A 5 20.41 36.82 -16.68
C ILE A 5 19.27 35.83 -16.95
N THR A 6 18.63 35.92 -18.11
CA THR A 6 17.56 35.01 -18.58
C THR A 6 18.04 33.57 -18.75
N ASP A 7 19.29 33.36 -19.22
CA ASP A 7 19.85 32.02 -19.39
C ASP A 7 20.23 31.37 -18.05
N ARG A 8 20.66 32.17 -17.05
CA ARG A 8 20.89 31.73 -15.68
C ARG A 8 19.59 31.32 -14.99
N ILE A 9 18.52 32.10 -15.15
CA ILE A 9 17.20 31.81 -14.60
C ILE A 9 16.62 30.54 -15.24
N ARG A 10 16.72 30.39 -16.57
CA ARG A 10 16.30 29.15 -17.26
C ARG A 10 17.05 27.91 -16.75
N ARG A 11 18.38 27.99 -16.57
CA ARG A 11 19.16 26.88 -16.02
C ARG A 11 18.78 26.52 -14.58
N PHE A 12 18.47 27.51 -13.75
CA PHE A 12 18.02 27.29 -12.38
C PHE A 12 16.68 26.60 -12.33
N PHE A 13 15.72 27.01 -13.16
CA PHE A 13 14.41 26.35 -13.26
C PHE A 13 14.46 24.97 -13.93
N HIS A 14 15.35 24.74 -14.89
CA HIS A 14 15.53 23.40 -15.48
C HIS A 14 16.27 22.43 -14.54
N ARG A 15 17.19 22.93 -13.72
CA ARG A 15 17.88 22.08 -12.71
C ARG A 15 16.95 21.72 -11.55
N GLY A 16 16.13 22.64 -11.09
CA GLY A 16 15.12 22.38 -10.07
C GLY A 16 14.01 21.42 -10.53
N ARG A 17 13.59 21.48 -11.79
CA ARG A 17 12.61 20.53 -12.35
C ARG A 17 13.18 19.12 -12.48
N ARG A 18 14.43 18.95 -12.93
CA ARG A 18 15.06 17.63 -13.07
C ARG A 18 15.33 16.95 -11.72
N THR A 19 15.75 17.69 -10.71
CA THR A 19 15.92 17.14 -9.34
C THR A 19 14.59 16.81 -8.69
N ASN A 20 13.54 17.61 -8.91
CA ASN A 20 12.20 17.33 -8.37
C ASN A 20 11.51 16.15 -9.08
N GLN A 21 11.75 15.99 -10.38
CA GLN A 21 11.23 14.86 -11.15
C GLN A 21 11.89 13.54 -10.69
N ARG A 22 13.22 13.55 -10.53
CA ARG A 22 13.98 12.35 -10.12
C ARG A 22 13.62 11.90 -8.71
N THR A 23 13.49 12.81 -7.75
CA THR A 23 13.00 12.49 -6.39
C THR A 23 11.54 12.07 -6.38
N HIS A 24 10.74 12.56 -7.31
CA HIS A 24 9.34 12.15 -7.49
C HIS A 24 9.25 10.71 -8.01
N ASP A 25 10.02 10.37 -9.05
CA ASP A 25 10.04 9.04 -9.65
C ASP A 25 10.63 8.01 -8.68
N GLU A 26 11.70 8.35 -7.96
CA GLU A 26 12.29 7.54 -6.89
C GLU A 26 11.30 7.25 -5.75
N ALA A 27 10.53 8.24 -5.31
CA ALA A 27 9.56 8.04 -4.24
C ALA A 27 8.32 7.25 -4.71
N ILE A 28 7.89 7.39 -5.96
CA ILE A 28 6.85 6.53 -6.54
C ILE A 28 7.36 5.09 -6.58
N HIS A 29 8.58 4.88 -7.05
CA HIS A 29 9.19 3.54 -7.10
C HIS A 29 9.32 2.92 -5.70
N LEU A 30 9.70 3.70 -4.68
CA LEU A 30 9.78 3.24 -3.29
C LEU A 30 8.42 2.79 -2.74
N LEU A 31 7.33 3.45 -3.12
CA LEU A 31 5.98 3.10 -2.69
C LEU A 31 5.40 1.92 -3.47
N THR A 32 5.70 1.84 -4.76
CA THR A 32 5.17 0.79 -5.64
C THR A 32 5.99 -0.50 -5.60
N ASP A 33 7.31 -0.41 -5.30
CA ASP A 33 8.19 -1.54 -4.94
C ASP A 33 8.87 -1.26 -3.58
N PRO A 34 8.17 -1.41 -2.47
CA PRO A 34 8.70 -1.16 -1.12
C PRO A 34 9.85 -2.10 -0.74
N PHE A 35 10.17 -3.09 -1.57
CA PHE A 35 11.21 -4.10 -1.34
C PHE A 35 12.35 -4.08 -2.36
N GLY A 36 12.50 -2.99 -3.12
CA GLY A 36 13.59 -2.78 -4.08
C GLY A 36 14.99 -3.14 -3.53
N GLU A 37 16.00 -3.17 -4.38
CA GLU A 37 17.34 -3.76 -4.17
C GLU A 37 18.15 -3.13 -3.01
N ASP A 38 18.00 -3.65 -1.80
CA ASP A 38 18.94 -3.44 -0.70
C ASP A 38 19.67 -4.75 -0.43
N GLY A 39 20.95 -4.78 -0.79
CA GLY A 39 21.80 -5.96 -0.68
C GLY A 39 22.26 -6.28 0.75
N GLU A 40 21.35 -6.57 1.67
CA GLU A 40 21.69 -7.10 2.98
C GLU A 40 21.32 -8.57 3.14
N GLU A 41 22.25 -9.31 3.77
CA GLU A 41 22.19 -10.75 4.03
C GLU A 41 20.83 -11.17 4.63
N ALA A 42 20.20 -12.13 3.94
CA ALA A 42 19.06 -12.86 4.47
C ALA A 42 19.48 -13.61 5.73
N ALA A 43 19.08 -13.16 6.90
CA ALA A 43 19.19 -13.97 8.12
C ALA A 43 18.46 -15.30 7.87
N ASP A 44 19.18 -16.39 8.09
CA ASP A 44 18.82 -17.76 7.72
C ASP A 44 17.55 -18.26 8.44
N ARG A 45 16.37 -18.01 7.83
CA ARG A 45 15.13 -18.70 8.16
C ARG A 45 14.74 -19.69 7.03
N ARG A 46 15.72 -20.40 6.50
CA ARG A 46 15.58 -21.43 5.45
C ARG A 46 14.77 -22.63 5.92
N GLY A 47 13.52 -22.49 6.21
CA GLY A 47 12.71 -23.64 6.62
C GLY A 47 11.23 -23.35 6.75
N VAL A 48 10.84 -22.09 6.92
CA VAL A 48 9.47 -21.72 7.24
C VAL A 48 8.62 -21.47 5.99
N VAL A 49 9.18 -20.85 4.93
CA VAL A 49 8.42 -20.53 3.71
C VAL A 49 9.25 -20.89 2.47
N THR A 50 8.79 -21.88 1.74
CA THR A 50 9.39 -22.31 0.46
C THR A 50 8.62 -21.76 -0.72
N LEU A 51 9.25 -21.64 -1.89
CA LEU A 51 8.57 -21.24 -3.14
C LEU A 51 7.41 -22.19 -3.49
N GLU A 52 7.57 -23.47 -3.22
CA GLU A 52 6.49 -24.44 -3.42
C GLU A 52 5.32 -24.19 -2.46
N GLY A 53 5.63 -23.90 -1.18
CA GLY A 53 4.65 -23.51 -0.18
C GLY A 53 3.89 -22.24 -0.58
N ILE A 54 4.58 -21.22 -1.08
CA ILE A 54 3.98 -19.99 -1.60
C ILE A 54 3.02 -20.28 -2.75
N ARG A 55 3.47 -21.08 -3.75
CA ARG A 55 2.61 -21.46 -4.88
C ARG A 55 1.39 -22.27 -4.45
N ALA A 56 1.56 -23.15 -3.46
CA ALA A 56 0.44 -23.91 -2.90
C ALA A 56 -0.56 -23.01 -2.17
N ALA A 57 -0.09 -22.02 -1.42
CA ALA A 57 -0.93 -21.04 -0.77
C ALA A 57 -1.67 -20.14 -1.77
N CYS A 58 -0.99 -19.67 -2.83
CA CYS A 58 -1.64 -18.93 -3.91
C CYS A 58 -2.79 -19.73 -4.55
N ARG A 59 -2.60 -21.03 -4.82
CA ARG A 59 -3.69 -21.89 -5.32
C ARG A 59 -4.86 -22.01 -4.33
N ARG A 60 -4.58 -22.06 -3.02
CA ARG A 60 -5.65 -22.06 -2.01
C ARG A 60 -6.41 -20.74 -1.96
N MET A 61 -5.71 -19.60 -2.07
CA MET A 61 -6.35 -18.29 -2.14
C MET A 61 -7.23 -18.16 -3.39
N GLN A 62 -6.76 -18.62 -4.55
CA GLN A 62 -7.54 -18.66 -5.79
C GLN A 62 -8.80 -19.53 -5.70
N GLY A 63 -8.75 -20.61 -4.89
CA GLY A 63 -9.89 -21.48 -4.63
C GLY A 63 -10.88 -20.95 -3.58
N ALA A 64 -10.64 -19.79 -2.98
CA ALA A 64 -11.52 -19.20 -1.99
C ALA A 64 -12.84 -18.73 -2.63
N GLY A 65 -13.97 -19.31 -2.22
CA GLY A 65 -15.28 -18.92 -2.73
C GLY A 65 -15.84 -17.67 -2.09
N THR A 66 -15.38 -17.35 -0.89
CA THR A 66 -15.83 -16.19 -0.10
C THR A 66 -14.64 -15.42 0.47
N LYS A 67 -14.86 -14.16 0.88
CA LYS A 67 -13.89 -13.35 1.63
C LYS A 67 -13.51 -14.05 2.95
N ARG A 68 -14.43 -14.80 3.56
CA ARG A 68 -14.20 -15.61 4.76
C ARG A 68 -13.20 -16.72 4.50
N ASP A 69 -13.37 -17.48 3.42
CA ASP A 69 -12.42 -18.53 3.05
C ASP A 69 -11.04 -17.94 2.78
N LEU A 70 -11.00 -16.85 2.04
CA LEU A 70 -9.76 -16.13 1.74
C LEU A 70 -9.08 -15.65 3.03
N LEU A 71 -9.83 -15.04 3.96
CA LEU A 71 -9.33 -14.60 5.26
C LEU A 71 -8.67 -15.74 6.03
N GLN A 72 -9.30 -16.93 6.07
CA GLN A 72 -8.73 -18.08 6.78
C GLN A 72 -7.45 -18.59 6.13
N VAL A 73 -7.39 -18.62 4.81
CA VAL A 73 -6.16 -19.00 4.09
C VAL A 73 -5.04 -18.01 4.38
N ILE A 74 -5.31 -16.70 4.29
CA ILE A 74 -4.32 -15.66 4.56
C ILE A 74 -3.86 -15.72 6.03
N ALA A 75 -4.78 -15.86 6.98
CA ALA A 75 -4.46 -15.94 8.41
C ALA A 75 -3.57 -17.14 8.73
N ALA A 76 -3.84 -18.29 8.14
CA ALA A 76 -3.01 -19.49 8.29
C ALA A 76 -1.59 -19.29 7.75
N GLU A 77 -1.44 -18.56 6.64
CA GLU A 77 -0.12 -18.23 6.08
C GLU A 77 0.61 -17.18 6.92
N VAL A 78 -0.07 -16.11 7.33
CA VAL A 78 0.51 -15.04 8.17
C VAL A 78 0.93 -15.56 9.54
N SER A 79 0.25 -16.57 10.10
CA SER A 79 0.63 -17.17 11.39
C SER A 79 2.00 -17.84 11.41
N LYS A 80 2.63 -18.05 10.25
CA LYS A 80 4.01 -18.56 10.13
C LYS A 80 5.08 -17.49 10.42
N PHE A 81 4.66 -16.24 10.53
CA PHE A 81 5.53 -15.09 10.77
C PHE A 81 5.26 -14.51 12.15
N ASP A 82 6.25 -13.87 12.73
CA ASP A 82 6.16 -13.20 14.02
C ASP A 82 6.28 -11.67 13.89
N LEU A 83 6.16 -10.97 15.02
CA LEU A 83 6.29 -9.51 15.04
C LEU A 83 7.66 -9.02 14.59
N HIS A 84 8.72 -9.81 14.80
CA HIS A 84 10.06 -9.46 14.35
C HIS A 84 10.15 -9.43 12.80
N ASP A 85 9.39 -10.27 12.11
CA ASP A 85 9.33 -10.21 10.65
C ASP A 85 8.71 -8.89 10.17
N LEU A 86 7.63 -8.44 10.83
CA LEU A 86 7.00 -7.15 10.53
C LEU A 86 7.94 -5.97 10.84
N GLU A 87 8.61 -6.00 11.99
CA GLU A 87 9.59 -4.99 12.37
C GLU A 87 10.75 -4.94 11.37
N THR A 88 11.21 -6.10 10.90
CA THR A 88 12.28 -6.17 9.90
C THR A 88 11.86 -5.58 8.55
N ILE A 89 10.62 -5.86 8.10
CA ILE A 89 10.06 -5.25 6.88
C ILE A 89 10.03 -3.73 7.03
N TYR A 90 9.50 -3.24 8.14
CA TYR A 90 9.40 -1.81 8.43
C TYR A 90 10.78 -1.13 8.51
N ALA A 91 11.73 -1.71 9.24
CA ALA A 91 13.08 -1.18 9.37
C ALA A 91 13.84 -1.12 8.03
N ARG A 92 13.61 -2.08 7.13
CA ARG A 92 14.16 -2.02 5.77
C ARG A 92 13.59 -0.84 4.99
N PHE A 93 12.27 -0.65 5.05
CA PHE A 93 11.63 0.48 4.40
C PHE A 93 12.15 1.81 4.97
N GLU A 94 12.27 1.92 6.30
CA GLU A 94 12.81 3.11 6.98
C GLU A 94 14.20 3.50 6.44
N ARG A 95 15.12 2.55 6.30
CA ARG A 95 16.45 2.79 5.72
C ARG A 95 16.40 3.28 4.28
N ARG A 96 15.49 2.73 3.47
CA ARG A 96 15.35 3.12 2.05
C ARG A 96 14.86 4.55 1.87
N VAL A 97 14.05 5.04 2.79
CA VAL A 97 13.49 6.40 2.72
C VAL A 97 14.31 7.44 3.48
N ASP A 98 15.46 7.06 4.05
CA ASP A 98 16.28 7.95 4.89
C ASP A 98 16.78 9.19 4.13
N SER A 99 16.99 9.09 2.81
CA SER A 99 17.39 10.20 1.96
C SER A 99 16.28 11.21 1.63
N LEU A 100 15.02 10.88 1.97
CA LEU A 100 13.88 11.74 1.68
C LEU A 100 13.80 12.93 2.67
N PRO A 101 13.20 14.07 2.26
CA PRO A 101 13.01 15.23 3.13
C PRO A 101 12.24 14.82 4.41
N ALA A 102 12.75 15.22 5.59
CA ALA A 102 12.26 14.77 6.89
C ALA A 102 10.73 14.86 7.05
N GLY A 103 10.11 16.00 6.74
CA GLY A 103 8.67 16.17 6.91
C GLY A 103 7.82 15.31 5.95
N TYR A 104 8.36 14.86 4.82
CA TYR A 104 7.73 13.89 3.94
C TYR A 104 7.96 12.47 4.45
N ARG A 105 9.22 12.15 4.78
CA ARG A 105 9.63 10.87 5.33
C ARG A 105 8.82 10.49 6.56
N ASP A 106 8.68 11.37 7.53
CA ASP A 106 7.99 11.08 8.79
C ASP A 106 6.51 10.71 8.56
N ARG A 107 5.83 11.42 7.64
CA ARG A 107 4.44 11.09 7.28
C ARG A 107 4.33 9.78 6.51
N LEU A 108 5.29 9.51 5.63
CA LEU A 108 5.35 8.28 4.86
C LEU A 108 5.59 7.07 5.77
N LEU A 109 6.55 7.17 6.70
CA LEU A 109 6.84 6.14 7.69
C LEU A 109 5.64 5.84 8.58
N ALA A 110 4.92 6.87 9.03
CA ALA A 110 3.69 6.69 9.79
C ALA A 110 2.65 5.89 8.98
N SER A 111 2.47 6.23 7.71
CA SER A 111 1.52 5.56 6.83
C SER A 111 1.89 4.08 6.56
N VAL A 112 3.16 3.81 6.27
CA VAL A 112 3.63 2.42 6.03
C VAL A 112 3.59 1.58 7.31
N ARG A 113 3.85 2.20 8.47
CA ARG A 113 3.66 1.52 9.74
C ARG A 113 2.20 1.09 9.94
N ASP A 114 1.26 1.98 9.67
CA ASP A 114 -0.17 1.67 9.76
C ASP A 114 -0.55 0.57 8.73
N GLU A 115 -0.03 0.63 7.51
CA GLU A 115 -0.25 -0.38 6.48
C GLU A 115 0.18 -1.78 6.96
N ILE A 116 1.37 -1.92 7.53
CA ILE A 116 1.92 -3.22 7.95
C ILE A 116 1.26 -3.71 9.25
N PHE A 117 1.36 -2.92 10.31
CA PHE A 117 0.98 -3.39 11.65
C PHE A 117 -0.53 -3.40 11.88
N MET A 118 -1.27 -2.43 11.32
CA MET A 118 -2.73 -2.41 11.45
C MET A 118 -3.38 -3.46 10.57
N ALA A 119 -2.88 -3.71 9.36
CA ALA A 119 -3.38 -4.79 8.53
C ALA A 119 -3.17 -6.15 9.23
N HIS A 120 -1.97 -6.41 9.77
CA HIS A 120 -1.70 -7.62 10.53
C HIS A 120 -2.63 -7.76 11.75
N HIS A 121 -2.76 -6.70 12.55
CA HIS A 121 -3.61 -6.71 13.74
C HIS A 121 -5.08 -6.99 13.40
N ARG A 122 -5.64 -6.27 12.42
CA ARG A 122 -7.03 -6.46 11.96
C ARG A 122 -7.26 -7.86 11.42
N LEU A 123 -6.32 -8.40 10.64
CA LEU A 123 -6.38 -9.76 10.12
C LEU A 123 -6.49 -10.79 11.25
N ILE A 124 -5.60 -10.71 12.25
CA ILE A 124 -5.60 -11.63 13.39
C ILE A 124 -6.88 -11.50 14.21
N LEU A 125 -7.35 -10.31 14.48
CA LEU A 125 -8.61 -10.09 15.20
C LEU A 125 -9.79 -10.68 14.44
N LEU A 126 -9.92 -10.36 13.16
CA LEU A 126 -11.05 -10.79 12.33
C LEU A 126 -11.06 -12.31 12.14
N SER A 127 -9.89 -12.93 11.95
CA SER A 127 -9.77 -14.38 11.80
C SER A 127 -10.15 -15.17 13.07
N ARG A 128 -9.98 -14.57 14.27
CA ARG A 128 -10.24 -15.19 15.56
C ARG A 128 -11.64 -14.90 16.11
N SER A 129 -12.26 -13.80 15.68
CA SER A 129 -13.52 -13.33 16.27
C SER A 129 -14.70 -14.27 15.97
N GLY A 130 -14.58 -15.23 15.06
CA GLY A 130 -15.71 -16.02 14.58
C GLY A 130 -16.82 -15.13 14.00
N SER A 131 -16.45 -13.98 13.48
CA SER A 131 -17.35 -12.92 13.07
C SER A 131 -18.47 -13.42 12.16
N SER A 132 -19.71 -13.17 12.55
CA SER A 132 -20.90 -13.45 11.75
C SER A 132 -21.22 -12.32 10.76
N GLU A 133 -20.21 -11.56 10.37
CA GLU A 133 -20.33 -10.44 9.42
C GLU A 133 -20.73 -10.96 8.04
N ASP A 134 -21.91 -10.62 7.57
CA ASP A 134 -22.50 -11.12 6.31
C ASP A 134 -21.64 -10.75 5.08
N TRP A 135 -20.94 -9.63 5.12
CA TRP A 135 -20.05 -9.20 4.04
C TRP A 135 -18.84 -10.11 3.81
N LEU A 136 -18.47 -10.93 4.81
CA LEU A 136 -17.43 -11.95 4.64
C LEU A 136 -17.89 -13.15 3.77
N ASP A 137 -19.17 -13.33 3.59
CA ASP A 137 -19.72 -14.41 2.77
C ASP A 137 -19.85 -13.99 1.27
N GLU A 138 -19.53 -12.74 0.97
CA GLU A 138 -19.39 -12.26 -0.41
C GLU A 138 -18.14 -12.86 -1.09
N PRO A 139 -18.16 -13.01 -2.43
CA PRO A 139 -16.97 -13.45 -3.16
C PRO A 139 -15.85 -12.39 -3.08
N PRO A 140 -14.58 -12.80 -3.06
CA PRO A 140 -13.46 -11.87 -3.19
C PRO A 140 -13.46 -11.17 -4.56
N GLY A 141 -12.77 -10.03 -4.65
CA GLY A 141 -12.71 -9.25 -5.88
C GLY A 141 -12.13 -10.03 -7.08
N PRO A 142 -12.56 -9.71 -8.31
CA PRO A 142 -12.28 -10.51 -9.52
C PRO A 142 -10.81 -10.56 -9.93
N LEU A 143 -9.95 -9.70 -9.38
CA LEU A 143 -8.52 -9.66 -9.67
C LEU A 143 -7.67 -10.57 -8.76
N LEU A 144 -8.29 -11.32 -7.84
CA LEU A 144 -7.58 -12.18 -6.90
C LEU A 144 -6.71 -13.23 -7.61
N ASP A 145 -7.23 -13.87 -8.67
CA ASP A 145 -6.48 -14.90 -9.41
C ASP A 145 -5.22 -14.33 -10.05
N ALA A 146 -5.34 -13.19 -10.70
CA ALA A 146 -4.21 -12.49 -11.33
C ALA A 146 -3.21 -12.01 -10.26
N TYR A 147 -3.70 -11.53 -9.12
CA TYR A 147 -2.86 -11.14 -7.98
C TYR A 147 -2.07 -12.32 -7.42
N CYS A 148 -2.69 -13.47 -7.22
CA CYS A 148 -2.01 -14.68 -6.75
C CYS A 148 -0.95 -15.18 -7.74
N ALA A 149 -1.21 -15.10 -9.04
CA ALA A 149 -0.23 -15.40 -10.07
C ALA A 149 0.98 -14.45 -9.98
N MET A 150 0.74 -13.16 -9.83
CA MET A 150 1.78 -12.14 -9.64
C MET A 150 2.63 -12.42 -8.38
N ILE A 151 2.02 -12.77 -7.23
CA ILE A 151 2.77 -13.13 -6.02
C ILE A 151 3.73 -14.29 -6.29
N ALA A 152 3.24 -15.36 -6.91
CA ALA A 152 4.05 -16.54 -7.19
C ALA A 152 5.23 -16.23 -8.11
N GLU A 153 5.02 -15.38 -9.10
CA GLU A 153 6.05 -14.92 -10.02
C GLU A 153 7.06 -14.00 -9.31
N ALA A 154 6.60 -12.99 -8.58
CA ALA A 154 7.42 -12.04 -7.85
C ALA A 154 8.34 -12.74 -6.84
N CYS A 155 7.79 -13.65 -6.03
CA CYS A 155 8.56 -14.42 -5.06
C CYS A 155 9.58 -15.35 -5.74
N THR A 156 9.26 -15.88 -6.92
CA THR A 156 10.20 -16.71 -7.69
C THR A 156 11.32 -15.86 -8.29
N ALA A 157 11.00 -14.75 -8.91
CA ALA A 157 11.97 -13.84 -9.52
C ALA A 157 12.97 -13.28 -8.50
N LYS A 158 12.48 -12.95 -7.30
CA LYS A 158 13.31 -12.33 -6.23
C LYS A 158 13.93 -13.34 -5.25
N ALA A 159 13.66 -14.64 -5.38
CA ALA A 159 14.15 -15.67 -4.44
C ALA A 159 15.68 -15.84 -4.42
N GLN A 160 16.38 -15.46 -5.48
CA GLN A 160 17.85 -15.55 -5.55
C GLN A 160 18.53 -14.38 -4.84
N GLU A 161 17.84 -13.25 -4.71
CA GLU A 161 18.39 -12.00 -4.20
C GLU A 161 17.91 -11.68 -2.78
N LYS A 162 16.75 -12.19 -2.40
CA LYS A 162 16.06 -11.83 -1.16
C LYS A 162 15.37 -13.01 -0.52
N ASP A 163 15.10 -12.89 0.78
CA ASP A 163 14.20 -13.79 1.50
C ASP A 163 12.78 -13.69 0.92
N PRO A 164 12.29 -14.72 0.19
CA PRO A 164 10.96 -14.67 -0.40
C PRO A 164 9.86 -14.63 0.65
N GLY A 165 10.13 -15.09 1.88
CA GLY A 165 9.14 -15.12 2.96
C GLY A 165 8.67 -13.73 3.37
N ARG A 166 9.57 -12.75 3.50
CA ARG A 166 9.19 -11.39 3.88
C ARG A 166 8.45 -10.66 2.76
N LEU A 167 8.87 -10.85 1.52
CA LEU A 167 8.14 -10.33 0.38
C LEU A 167 6.73 -10.94 0.32
N TYR A 168 6.64 -12.24 0.54
CA TYR A 168 5.37 -12.96 0.60
C TYR A 168 4.46 -12.45 1.73
N LEU A 169 5.00 -12.23 2.94
CA LEU A 169 4.24 -11.67 4.06
C LEU A 169 3.60 -10.33 3.69
N ASN A 170 4.34 -9.44 3.05
CA ASN A 170 3.78 -8.16 2.60
C ASN A 170 2.65 -8.35 1.59
N TYR A 171 2.81 -9.23 0.62
CA TYR A 171 1.74 -9.53 -0.32
C TYR A 171 0.51 -10.15 0.36
N LEU A 172 0.69 -10.96 1.40
CA LEU A 172 -0.44 -11.49 2.18
C LEU A 172 -1.22 -10.39 2.90
N LEU A 173 -0.51 -9.43 3.53
CA LEU A 173 -1.15 -8.29 4.19
C LEU A 173 -1.89 -7.41 3.17
N SER A 174 -1.28 -7.17 2.01
CA SER A 174 -1.93 -6.44 0.92
C SER A 174 -3.14 -7.20 0.35
N ALA A 175 -3.06 -8.54 0.23
CA ALA A 175 -4.20 -9.37 -0.17
C ALA A 175 -5.38 -9.23 0.80
N PHE A 176 -5.11 -9.28 2.10
CA PHE A 176 -6.13 -9.05 3.12
C PHE A 176 -6.78 -7.67 2.97
N THR A 177 -5.97 -6.63 2.84
CA THR A 177 -6.48 -5.25 2.71
C THR A 177 -7.31 -5.07 1.44
N MET A 178 -6.82 -5.56 0.28
CA MET A 178 -7.48 -5.31 -1.00
C MET A 178 -8.67 -6.24 -1.30
N PHE A 179 -8.59 -7.52 -0.93
CA PHE A 179 -9.58 -8.52 -1.36
C PHE A 179 -10.50 -9.01 -0.25
N VAL A 180 -10.15 -8.80 1.02
CA VAL A 180 -11.06 -9.07 2.15
C VAL A 180 -11.72 -7.78 2.60
N MET A 181 -10.91 -6.73 2.84
CA MET A 181 -11.41 -5.46 3.37
C MET A 181 -11.89 -4.49 2.29
N GLU A 182 -11.55 -4.73 1.02
CA GLU A 182 -11.83 -3.83 -0.12
C GLU A 182 -11.30 -2.40 0.08
N GLU A 183 -10.20 -2.30 0.81
CA GLU A 183 -9.49 -1.06 1.07
C GLU A 183 -8.26 -0.93 0.15
N PRO A 184 -7.77 0.29 -0.13
CA PRO A 184 -6.58 0.46 -0.95
C PRO A 184 -5.35 -0.10 -0.26
N ALA A 185 -4.39 -0.61 -1.04
CA ALA A 185 -3.12 -1.13 -0.53
C ALA A 185 -2.40 -0.09 0.35
N HIS A 186 -2.43 1.17 -0.06
CA HIS A 186 -1.91 2.27 0.76
C HIS A 186 -3.06 2.94 1.53
N PRO A 187 -2.94 3.10 2.87
CA PRO A 187 -3.97 3.73 3.68
C PRO A 187 -4.34 5.13 3.22
N VAL A 188 -5.58 5.52 3.48
CA VAL A 188 -6.05 6.88 3.23
C VAL A 188 -5.23 7.88 4.04
N GLY A 189 -4.59 8.83 3.34
CA GLY A 189 -3.66 9.80 3.91
C GLY A 189 -2.20 9.52 3.57
N THR A 190 -1.88 8.36 2.96
CA THR A 190 -0.52 8.06 2.48
C THR A 190 -0.04 9.18 1.57
N PRO A 191 1.10 9.82 1.90
CA PRO A 191 1.63 10.93 1.13
C PRO A 191 2.39 10.43 -0.10
N PHE A 192 2.20 11.16 -1.22
CA PHE A 192 2.98 10.99 -2.44
C PHE A 192 3.80 12.25 -2.74
N PRO A 193 4.83 12.14 -3.59
CA PRO A 193 5.59 13.30 -4.04
C PRO A 193 4.69 14.38 -4.62
N GLY A 194 5.05 15.65 -4.39
CA GLY A 194 4.19 16.78 -4.76
C GLY A 194 3.11 17.11 -3.73
N GLY A 195 3.08 16.40 -2.57
CA GLY A 195 2.17 16.69 -1.45
C GLY A 195 0.78 16.08 -1.59
N GLN A 196 0.54 15.33 -2.66
CA GLN A 196 -0.72 14.61 -2.84
C GLN A 196 -0.84 13.43 -1.88
N ILE A 197 -2.06 12.99 -1.60
CA ILE A 197 -2.35 11.87 -0.69
C ILE A 197 -3.37 10.92 -1.32
N VAL A 198 -3.40 9.66 -0.84
CA VAL A 198 -4.56 8.80 -1.01
C VAL A 198 -5.73 9.42 -0.25
N ASP A 199 -6.88 9.54 -0.89
CA ASP A 199 -8.09 10.10 -0.28
C ASP A 199 -9.28 9.17 -0.47
N GLU A 200 -10.35 9.46 0.25
CA GLU A 200 -11.64 8.80 0.13
C GLU A 200 -12.73 9.84 -0.11
N TRP A 201 -13.50 9.64 -1.15
CA TRP A 201 -14.63 10.49 -1.50
C TRP A 201 -15.84 9.63 -1.90
N GLU A 202 -16.97 9.81 -1.24
CA GLU A 202 -18.23 9.11 -1.54
C GLU A 202 -18.06 7.59 -1.71
N MET A 203 -17.39 6.96 -0.75
CA MET A 203 -17.06 5.52 -0.75
C MET A 203 -16.11 5.08 -1.87
N THR A 204 -15.47 6.03 -2.55
CA THR A 204 -14.47 5.74 -3.57
C THR A 204 -13.09 6.16 -3.07
N TYR A 205 -12.12 5.26 -3.15
CA TYR A 205 -10.73 5.55 -2.85
C TYR A 205 -10.04 6.16 -4.07
N LEU A 206 -9.36 7.28 -3.85
CA LEU A 206 -8.66 8.06 -4.87
C LEU A 206 -7.15 7.99 -4.65
N CYS A 207 -6.40 7.54 -5.65
CA CYS A 207 -4.95 7.44 -5.58
C CYS A 207 -4.28 8.29 -6.68
N PRO A 208 -3.31 9.14 -6.34
CA PRO A 208 -2.64 10.01 -7.32
C PRO A 208 -1.71 9.27 -8.29
N VAL A 209 -1.37 8.01 -8.01
CA VAL A 209 -0.39 7.22 -8.78
C VAL A 209 -0.92 5.89 -9.29
N ARG A 210 -2.23 5.62 -9.16
CA ARG A 210 -2.85 4.34 -9.50
C ARG A 210 -2.47 3.84 -10.90
N ASP A 211 -2.56 4.71 -11.89
CA ASP A 211 -2.31 4.39 -13.30
C ASP A 211 -0.89 4.79 -13.75
N LYS A 212 0.00 5.14 -12.80
CA LYS A 212 1.39 5.56 -13.09
C LYS A 212 2.43 4.49 -12.74
N ALA A 213 1.99 3.34 -12.30
CA ALA A 213 2.87 2.25 -11.88
C ALA A 213 2.82 1.05 -12.84
N ASP A 214 2.36 1.25 -14.06
CA ASP A 214 2.23 0.19 -15.07
C ASP A 214 3.57 -0.39 -15.52
N ASP A 215 4.65 0.40 -15.40
CA ASP A 215 6.02 0.01 -15.71
C ASP A 215 6.78 -0.58 -14.52
N VAL A 216 6.19 -0.62 -13.33
CA VAL A 216 6.80 -1.19 -12.14
C VAL A 216 6.44 -2.67 -12.03
N ALA A 217 7.44 -3.53 -12.20
CA ALA A 217 7.26 -4.96 -12.08
C ALA A 217 6.75 -5.34 -10.68
N PHE A 218 5.72 -6.19 -10.65
CA PHE A 218 5.12 -6.71 -9.41
C PHE A 218 4.48 -5.64 -8.49
N ALA A 219 4.09 -4.49 -9.05
CA ALA A 219 3.39 -3.45 -8.33
C ALA A 219 1.99 -3.92 -7.87
N LEU A 220 1.54 -3.39 -6.72
CA LEU A 220 0.19 -3.65 -6.18
C LEU A 220 -0.91 -2.86 -6.92
N CYS A 221 -0.52 -1.75 -7.57
CA CYS A 221 -1.45 -0.81 -8.19
C CYS A 221 -2.46 -1.45 -9.14
N PRO A 222 -2.11 -2.38 -10.06
CA PRO A 222 -3.06 -3.01 -10.96
C PRO A 222 -4.21 -3.74 -10.26
N TYR A 223 -4.01 -4.15 -9.01
CA TYR A 223 -4.97 -4.95 -8.22
C TYR A 223 -5.69 -4.12 -7.14
N CYS A 224 -5.24 -2.90 -6.91
CA CYS A 224 -5.76 -2.02 -5.86
C CYS A 224 -7.17 -1.53 -6.19
N PRO A 225 -8.12 -1.52 -5.23
CA PRO A 225 -9.48 -1.02 -5.44
C PRO A 225 -9.55 0.50 -5.60
N ALA A 226 -8.49 1.24 -5.28
CA ALA A 226 -8.44 2.67 -5.53
C ALA A 226 -8.49 2.98 -7.03
N VAL A 227 -9.11 4.09 -7.40
CA VAL A 227 -9.10 4.62 -8.76
C VAL A 227 -8.12 5.78 -8.90
N GLN A 228 -7.66 6.04 -10.13
CA GLN A 228 -6.79 7.18 -10.39
C GLN A 228 -7.50 8.49 -10.04
N SER A 229 -6.84 9.30 -9.22
CA SER A 229 -7.32 10.66 -8.92
C SER A 229 -7.24 11.54 -10.17
N THR A 230 -8.36 12.12 -10.57
CA THR A 230 -8.42 13.07 -11.71
C THR A 230 -7.96 14.46 -11.31
N GLU A 231 -8.11 14.80 -10.03
CA GLU A 231 -7.69 16.06 -9.46
C GLU A 231 -6.66 15.83 -8.34
N PRO A 232 -5.69 16.75 -8.17
CA PRO A 232 -4.75 16.65 -7.06
C PRO A 232 -5.48 16.69 -5.70
N THR A 233 -5.18 15.74 -4.85
CA THR A 233 -5.76 15.67 -3.50
C THR A 233 -4.71 15.98 -2.45
N PHE A 234 -4.92 17.04 -1.68
CA PHE A 234 -4.01 17.52 -0.63
C PHE A 234 -4.63 17.38 0.76
N PRO A 235 -3.81 17.25 1.82
CA PRO A 235 -4.29 17.11 3.20
C PRO A 235 -5.26 18.21 3.65
N GLU A 236 -5.03 19.46 3.23
CA GLU A 236 -5.87 20.61 3.56
C GLU A 236 -7.25 20.51 2.93
N MET A 237 -7.34 19.99 1.71
CA MET A 237 -8.62 19.76 1.01
C MET A 237 -9.43 18.69 1.76
N ARG A 238 -8.77 17.61 2.17
CA ARG A 238 -9.39 16.56 2.97
C ARG A 238 -9.88 17.08 4.32
N ALA A 239 -9.08 17.89 5.02
CA ALA A 239 -9.47 18.50 6.28
C ALA A 239 -10.71 19.40 6.12
N ARG A 240 -10.76 20.24 5.06
CA ARG A 240 -11.92 21.09 4.74
C ARG A 240 -13.17 20.26 4.43
N ARG A 241 -13.04 19.16 3.68
CA ARG A 241 -14.15 18.25 3.36
C ARG A 241 -14.71 17.59 4.63
N ARG A 242 -13.83 17.10 5.52
CA ARG A 242 -14.25 16.55 6.83
C ARG A 242 -14.99 17.56 7.69
N GLU A 243 -14.48 18.78 7.78
CA GLU A 243 -15.12 19.84 8.55
C GLU A 243 -16.47 20.21 7.94
N ARG A 244 -16.60 20.28 6.62
CA ARG A 244 -17.87 20.52 5.94
C ARG A 244 -18.88 19.42 6.25
N ARG A 245 -18.52 18.14 6.09
CA ARG A 245 -19.40 16.99 6.42
C ARG A 245 -19.86 17.02 7.87
N ARG A 246 -18.95 17.35 8.79
CA ARG A 246 -19.29 17.48 10.20
C ARG A 246 -20.34 18.57 10.43
N ARG A 247 -20.20 19.72 9.81
CA ARG A 247 -21.17 20.82 9.89
C ARG A 247 -22.52 20.45 9.28
N GLU A 248 -22.52 19.81 8.13
CA GLU A 248 -23.73 19.31 7.46
C GLU A 248 -24.45 18.27 8.34
N SER A 249 -23.72 17.30 8.91
CA SER A 249 -24.28 16.31 9.82
C SER A 249 -24.88 16.95 11.07
N LEU A 250 -24.22 17.93 11.67
CA LEU A 250 -24.75 18.69 12.82
C LEU A 250 -25.99 19.49 12.43
N ALA A 251 -25.97 20.15 11.27
CA ALA A 251 -27.14 20.91 10.79
C ALA A 251 -28.36 20.00 10.58
N ASN A 252 -28.14 18.82 9.92
CA ASN A 252 -29.19 17.82 9.71
C ASN A 252 -29.72 17.27 11.05
N TYR A 253 -28.84 17.00 12.00
CA TYR A 253 -29.26 16.58 13.35
C TYR A 253 -30.16 17.59 14.01
N TRP A 254 -29.79 18.89 14.01
CA TRP A 254 -30.59 19.94 14.60
C TRP A 254 -31.90 20.19 13.86
N THR A 255 -31.92 20.03 12.54
CA THR A 255 -33.13 20.18 11.72
C THR A 255 -34.14 19.05 12.02
N ASN A 256 -33.66 17.82 12.14
CA ASN A 256 -34.51 16.67 12.43
C ASN A 256 -34.95 16.60 13.90
N TYR A 257 -34.23 17.25 14.82
CA TYR A 257 -34.57 17.25 16.25
C TYR A 257 -35.64 18.28 16.61
N LYS A 258 -35.93 19.23 15.71
CA LYS A 258 -36.96 20.27 15.92
C LYS A 258 -38.31 19.93 15.26
N GLY A 259 -38.47 18.70 14.75
CA GLY A 259 -39.72 18.23 14.17
C GLY A 259 -40.64 17.54 15.15
#